data_89cd6a2d2b2a7dae869a48781b3ce90d
#
_entry.id   89cd6a2d2b2a7dae869a48781b3ce90d
#
_cell.length_a   1.000
_cell.length_b   1.000
_cell.length_c   1.000
_cell.angle_alpha   90.00
_cell.angle_beta   90.00
_cell.angle_gamma   90.00
#
_symmetry.space_group_name_H-M   'P 1'
#
loop_
_entity.id
_entity.type
_entity.pdbx_description
1 polymer ?
#
loop_
_entity_poly.entity_id
_entity_poly.type
_entity_poly.pdbx_seq_one_letter_code
_entity_poly.pdbx_strand_id
1 'polypeptide(L)'
;KGFVSNSINSFKSGEWLRFRVHYGFFNASEIEIELEKKKLNDLSVFHAKGYGRSTGLLRFFFKVEDYYESYFRESNGLPVWFIRDIYEGGYTKNLEMFFNHDLNTVKLNDKKNKRILNFDINSNAQDLISAFYYLRNFYNTENIEINEEISINMFFDEENYLFKLRFLGYDILNTKFGKVECMKFRPYVQ
;
A
#
# COMPACT_ATOMS: atom_id res chain seq x y z
N LYS A 1 0.74 9.63 -19.47
CA LYS A 1 2.21 9.59 -19.27
C LYS A 1 2.56 8.18 -18.83
N GLY A 2 3.45 7.53 -19.57
CA GLY A 2 3.70 6.11 -19.45
C GLY A 2 4.72 5.75 -18.39
N PHE A 3 4.77 4.47 -18.07
CA PHE A 3 5.76 3.86 -17.21
C PHE A 3 7.19 4.19 -17.65
N VAL A 4 8.01 4.62 -16.72
CA VAL A 4 9.44 4.81 -16.94
C VAL A 4 10.19 4.24 -15.75
N SER A 5 10.69 3.09 -15.87
CA SER A 5 11.93 2.55 -15.32
C SER A 5 11.89 1.03 -15.21
N ASN A 6 12.82 0.37 -15.89
CA ASN A 6 13.10 -1.05 -15.71
C ASN A 6 14.00 -1.33 -14.49
N SER A 7 14.38 -0.30 -13.71
CA SER A 7 15.22 -0.44 -12.52
C SER A 7 14.54 0.18 -11.30
N ILE A 8 14.54 -0.55 -10.18
CA ILE A 8 14.04 -0.06 -8.91
C ILE A 8 15.15 0.76 -8.24
N ASN A 9 14.92 2.07 -8.09
CA ASN A 9 15.87 3.01 -7.50
C ASN A 9 15.38 3.65 -6.20
N SER A 10 14.06 3.61 -5.94
CA SER A 10 13.41 4.35 -4.85
C SER A 10 13.36 3.59 -3.53
N PHE A 11 13.60 2.27 -3.55
CA PHE A 11 13.62 1.41 -2.38
C PHE A 11 14.47 0.17 -2.62
N LYS A 12 14.85 -0.51 -1.56
CA LYS A 12 15.67 -1.74 -1.62
C LYS A 12 15.25 -2.72 -0.52
N SER A 13 15.66 -3.97 -0.67
CA SER A 13 15.53 -4.98 0.39
C SER A 13 16.21 -4.51 1.68
N GLY A 14 15.55 -4.72 2.82
CA GLY A 14 15.96 -4.24 4.13
C GLY A 14 15.46 -2.83 4.46
N GLU A 15 14.63 -2.22 3.60
CA GLU A 15 13.97 -0.97 3.96
C GLU A 15 13.02 -1.21 5.13
N TRP A 16 13.08 -0.34 6.13
CA TRP A 16 12.16 -0.28 7.25
C TRP A 16 11.66 1.15 7.41
N LEU A 17 10.35 1.31 7.42
CA LEU A 17 9.67 2.60 7.55
C LEU A 17 8.77 2.58 8.78
N ARG A 18 8.75 3.68 9.52
CA ARG A 18 7.84 3.88 10.65
C ARG A 18 7.18 5.23 10.54
N PHE A 19 5.85 5.22 10.55
CA PHE A 19 5.02 6.39 10.49
C PHE A 19 4.24 6.56 11.80
N ARG A 20 4.02 7.81 12.20
CA ARG A 20 3.08 8.16 13.25
C ARG A 20 1.90 8.85 12.63
N VAL A 21 0.72 8.40 13.00
CA VAL A 21 -0.54 9.04 12.59
C VAL A 21 -1.01 9.92 13.74
N HIS A 22 -1.20 11.20 13.46
CA HIS A 22 -1.66 12.19 14.42
C HIS A 22 -3.11 12.57 14.11
N TYR A 23 -3.90 12.73 15.17
CA TYR A 23 -5.18 13.40 15.11
C TYR A 23 -5.14 14.61 16.03
N GLY A 24 -5.00 15.80 15.45
CA GLY A 24 -4.71 17.01 16.20
C GLY A 24 -3.38 16.90 16.98
N PHE A 25 -3.42 17.06 18.29
CA PHE A 25 -2.24 16.98 19.17
C PHE A 25 -1.96 15.54 19.67
N PHE A 26 -2.82 14.58 19.38
CA PHE A 26 -2.70 13.22 19.90
C PHE A 26 -2.06 12.28 18.89
N ASN A 27 -1.10 11.48 19.36
CA ASN A 27 -0.64 10.31 18.63
C ASN A 27 -1.76 9.28 18.62
N ALA A 28 -2.36 9.05 17.45
CA ALA A 28 -3.49 8.15 17.29
C ALA A 28 -3.03 6.71 16.99
N SER A 29 -2.05 6.55 16.09
CA SER A 29 -1.55 5.24 15.70
C SER A 29 -0.11 5.29 15.20
N GLU A 30 0.50 4.11 15.10
CA GLU A 30 1.79 3.87 14.46
C GLU A 30 1.61 2.85 13.36
N ILE A 31 2.36 3.04 12.27
CA ILE A 31 2.43 2.11 11.14
C ILE A 31 3.90 1.79 10.91
N GLU A 32 4.22 0.52 10.81
CA GLU A 32 5.55 0.04 10.44
C GLU A 32 5.44 -0.75 9.13
N ILE A 33 6.41 -0.59 8.25
CA ILE A 33 6.51 -1.35 6.99
C ILE A 33 7.94 -1.87 6.86
N GLU A 34 8.07 -3.16 6.63
CA GLU A 34 9.33 -3.84 6.34
C GLU A 34 9.30 -4.40 4.92
N LEU A 35 10.40 -4.27 4.19
CA LEU A 35 10.53 -4.72 2.82
C LEU A 35 11.69 -5.70 2.65
N GLU A 36 11.41 -6.87 2.13
CA GLU A 36 12.41 -7.88 1.80
C GLU A 36 12.26 -8.36 0.36
N LYS A 37 13.38 -8.67 -0.29
CA LYS A 37 13.37 -9.36 -1.58
C LYS A 37 13.27 -10.86 -1.35
N LYS A 38 12.35 -11.52 -2.07
CA LYS A 38 12.10 -12.96 -1.97
C LYS A 38 11.90 -13.60 -3.35
N LYS A 39 11.97 -14.92 -3.36
CA LYS A 39 11.46 -15.72 -4.47
C LYS A 39 10.16 -16.40 -4.05
N LEU A 40 9.12 -16.21 -4.86
CA LEU A 40 7.85 -16.93 -4.74
C LEU A 40 7.78 -17.88 -5.94
N ASN A 41 8.08 -19.16 -5.71
CA ASN A 41 8.43 -20.12 -6.76
C ASN A 41 9.61 -19.56 -7.59
N ASP A 42 9.47 -19.40 -8.90
CA ASP A 42 10.52 -18.84 -9.79
C ASP A 42 10.42 -17.33 -9.98
N LEU A 43 9.44 -16.68 -9.36
CA LEU A 43 9.19 -15.26 -9.52
C LEU A 43 9.98 -14.46 -8.47
N SER A 44 10.78 -13.48 -8.91
CA SER A 44 11.42 -12.50 -8.02
C SER A 44 10.39 -11.46 -7.59
N VAL A 45 10.17 -11.36 -6.28
CA VAL A 45 9.20 -10.45 -5.67
C VAL A 45 9.81 -9.66 -4.53
N PHE A 46 9.23 -8.51 -4.26
CA PHE A 46 9.34 -7.86 -2.95
C PHE A 46 8.20 -8.35 -2.07
N HIS A 47 8.52 -8.62 -0.82
CA HIS A 47 7.59 -8.91 0.24
C HIS A 47 7.59 -7.74 1.22
N ALA A 48 6.52 -6.98 1.23
CA ALA A 48 6.30 -5.90 2.17
C ALA A 48 5.34 -6.34 3.26
N LYS A 49 5.74 -6.15 4.53
CA LYS A 49 4.92 -6.41 5.72
C LYS A 49 4.57 -5.09 6.37
N GLY A 50 3.29 -4.81 6.50
CA GLY A 50 2.74 -3.66 7.19
C GLY A 50 2.10 -4.04 8.52
N TYR A 51 2.41 -3.32 9.57
CA TYR A 51 1.77 -3.44 10.87
C TYR A 51 1.27 -2.09 11.34
N GLY A 52 -0.04 -1.98 11.55
CA GLY A 52 -0.72 -0.80 12.07
C GLY A 52 -1.30 -1.06 13.46
N ARG A 53 -1.12 -0.11 14.38
CA ARG A 53 -1.70 -0.20 15.72
C ARG A 53 -2.14 1.14 16.28
N SER A 54 -3.25 1.15 16.99
CA SER A 54 -3.61 2.30 17.82
C SER A 54 -2.67 2.44 19.01
N THR A 55 -2.42 3.69 19.43
CA THR A 55 -1.50 4.02 20.54
C THR A 55 -2.15 4.98 21.54
N GLY A 56 -1.52 5.12 22.70
CA GLY A 56 -1.95 6.07 23.73
C GLY A 56 -3.39 5.85 24.19
N LEU A 57 -4.10 6.94 24.43
CA LEU A 57 -5.49 6.92 24.92
C LEU A 57 -6.44 6.26 23.91
N LEU A 58 -6.22 6.44 22.60
CA LEU A 58 -7.09 5.85 21.60
C LEU A 58 -7.17 4.31 21.74
N ARG A 59 -6.05 3.66 22.07
CA ARG A 59 -6.00 2.20 22.23
C ARG A 59 -6.94 1.68 23.33
N PHE A 60 -7.20 2.48 24.38
CA PHE A 60 -8.13 2.07 25.45
C PHE A 60 -9.58 2.08 24.99
N PHE A 61 -9.95 2.98 24.08
CA PHE A 61 -11.32 3.10 23.60
C PHE A 61 -11.56 2.36 22.30
N PHE A 62 -10.51 2.28 21.44
CA PHE A 62 -10.60 1.63 20.15
C PHE A 62 -9.27 0.98 19.81
N LYS A 63 -9.17 -0.31 20.13
CA LYS A 63 -7.97 -1.11 19.84
C LYS A 63 -7.93 -1.45 18.36
N VAL A 64 -6.84 -1.08 17.68
CA VAL A 64 -6.51 -1.46 16.32
C VAL A 64 -5.22 -2.26 16.34
N GLU A 65 -5.22 -3.40 15.65
CA GLU A 65 -4.05 -4.25 15.37
C GLU A 65 -4.24 -4.85 13.98
N ASP A 66 -3.59 -4.25 12.99
CA ASP A 66 -3.77 -4.59 11.58
C ASP A 66 -2.46 -5.09 11.00
N TYR A 67 -2.50 -6.25 10.37
CA TYR A 67 -1.40 -6.87 9.66
C TYR A 67 -1.75 -6.95 8.17
N TYR A 68 -0.83 -6.46 7.35
CA TYR A 68 -0.92 -6.50 5.91
C TYR A 68 0.36 -7.07 5.34
N GLU A 69 0.27 -7.94 4.35
CA GLU A 69 1.43 -8.39 3.59
C GLU A 69 1.13 -8.27 2.08
N SER A 70 2.09 -7.76 1.33
CA SER A 70 2.01 -7.71 -0.12
C SER A 70 3.25 -8.32 -0.73
N TYR A 71 3.03 -9.24 -1.67
CA TYR A 71 4.06 -9.79 -2.52
C TYR A 71 3.85 -9.22 -3.91
N PHE A 72 4.76 -8.36 -4.38
CA PHE A 72 4.66 -7.72 -5.68
C PHE A 72 5.92 -7.97 -6.52
N ARG A 73 5.73 -8.05 -7.83
CA ARG A 73 6.80 -8.36 -8.78
C ARG A 73 7.88 -7.30 -8.76
N GLU A 74 9.15 -7.72 -8.72
CA GLU A 74 10.29 -6.82 -8.84
C GLU A 74 10.30 -6.10 -10.19
N SER A 75 9.85 -6.74 -11.26
CA SER A 75 9.93 -6.24 -12.63
C SER A 75 8.99 -5.06 -12.94
N ASN A 76 7.80 -5.02 -12.30
CA ASN A 76 6.76 -4.04 -12.65
C ASN A 76 5.92 -3.55 -11.48
N GLY A 77 6.20 -3.98 -10.24
CA GLY A 77 5.48 -3.57 -9.03
C GLY A 77 4.06 -4.09 -8.90
N LEU A 78 3.62 -5.01 -9.78
CA LEU A 78 2.27 -5.54 -9.71
C LEU A 78 2.16 -6.63 -8.63
N PRO A 79 1.13 -6.57 -7.77
CA PRO A 79 0.93 -7.56 -6.70
C PRO A 79 0.61 -8.93 -7.28
N VAL A 80 1.07 -9.98 -6.61
CA VAL A 80 0.73 -11.38 -6.92
C VAL A 80 -0.03 -12.02 -5.77
N TRP A 81 0.25 -11.60 -4.54
CA TRP A 81 -0.40 -12.12 -3.35
C TRP A 81 -0.48 -11.02 -2.29
N PHE A 82 -1.65 -10.83 -1.71
CA PHE A 82 -1.91 -9.88 -0.64
C PHE A 82 -2.64 -10.56 0.50
N ILE A 83 -2.24 -10.25 1.73
CA ILE A 83 -2.82 -10.76 2.96
C ILE A 83 -3.30 -9.57 3.78
N ARG A 84 -4.50 -9.68 4.33
CA ARG A 84 -5.08 -8.73 5.26
C ARG A 84 -5.63 -9.47 6.47
N ASP A 85 -5.02 -9.24 7.63
CA ASP A 85 -5.47 -9.77 8.92
C ASP A 85 -5.60 -8.60 9.91
N ILE A 86 -6.82 -8.21 10.23
CA ILE A 86 -7.11 -6.99 10.96
C ILE A 86 -8.00 -7.22 12.18
N TYR A 87 -7.77 -6.39 13.20
CA TYR A 87 -8.60 -6.24 14.37
C TYR A 87 -8.84 -4.76 14.67
N GLU A 88 -10.06 -4.30 14.52
CA GLU A 88 -10.48 -2.90 14.69
C GLU A 88 -11.68 -2.82 15.63
N GLY A 89 -11.46 -2.56 16.93
CA GLY A 89 -12.54 -2.39 17.91
C GLY A 89 -13.52 -3.56 18.03
N GLY A 90 -13.05 -4.81 17.80
CA GLY A 90 -13.87 -6.01 17.77
C GLY A 90 -14.26 -6.49 16.36
N TYR A 91 -14.17 -5.63 15.36
CA TYR A 91 -14.28 -6.04 13.95
C TYR A 91 -13.01 -6.78 13.52
N THR A 92 -13.15 -7.89 12.81
CA THR A 92 -12.02 -8.67 12.30
C THR A 92 -12.24 -9.08 10.86
N LYS A 93 -11.16 -9.09 10.08
CA LYS A 93 -11.10 -9.64 8.72
C LYS A 93 -9.85 -10.48 8.58
N ASN A 94 -9.91 -11.59 7.86
CA ASN A 94 -8.73 -12.40 7.50
C ASN A 94 -8.91 -12.86 6.06
N LEU A 95 -8.21 -12.18 5.14
CA LEU A 95 -8.33 -12.34 3.70
C LEU A 95 -6.97 -12.63 3.06
N GLU A 96 -6.98 -13.47 2.02
CA GLU A 96 -5.89 -13.62 1.07
C GLU A 96 -6.41 -13.32 -0.33
N MET A 97 -5.66 -12.56 -1.10
CA MET A 97 -5.98 -12.21 -2.48
C MET A 97 -4.83 -12.63 -3.39
N PHE A 98 -5.15 -13.43 -4.41
CA PHE A 98 -4.21 -13.90 -5.42
C PHE A 98 -4.54 -13.22 -6.74
N PHE A 99 -3.63 -12.36 -7.21
CA PHE A 99 -3.81 -11.55 -8.42
C PHE A 99 -3.30 -12.29 -9.65
N ASN A 100 -4.11 -12.31 -10.70
CA ASN A 100 -3.73 -12.75 -12.04
C ASN A 100 -3.90 -11.58 -13.00
N HIS A 101 -2.81 -10.89 -13.32
CA HIS A 101 -2.82 -9.72 -14.18
C HIS A 101 -2.95 -10.07 -15.68
N ASP A 102 -2.64 -11.30 -16.08
CA ASP A 102 -2.80 -11.75 -17.46
C ASP A 102 -4.27 -11.95 -17.80
N LEU A 103 -5.06 -12.38 -16.82
CA LEU A 103 -6.51 -12.57 -16.95
C LEU A 103 -7.32 -11.41 -16.38
N ASN A 104 -6.68 -10.43 -15.75
CA ASN A 104 -7.32 -9.33 -14.98
C ASN A 104 -8.33 -9.87 -13.96
N THR A 105 -7.93 -10.85 -13.16
CA THR A 105 -8.77 -11.46 -12.12
C THR A 105 -8.05 -11.51 -10.78
N VAL A 106 -8.83 -11.55 -9.70
CA VAL A 106 -8.34 -11.83 -8.35
C VAL A 106 -9.18 -12.94 -7.73
N LYS A 107 -8.48 -13.92 -7.14
CA LYS A 107 -9.10 -14.94 -6.29
C LYS A 107 -8.94 -14.52 -4.84
N LEU A 108 -10.05 -14.31 -4.15
CA LEU A 108 -10.13 -13.94 -2.76
C LEU A 108 -10.49 -15.16 -1.90
N ASN A 109 -9.69 -15.46 -0.90
CA ASN A 109 -9.93 -16.45 0.12
C ASN A 109 -10.24 -15.74 1.45
N ASP A 110 -11.51 -15.70 1.82
CA ASP A 110 -11.97 -15.18 3.10
C ASP A 110 -11.92 -16.30 4.15
N LYS A 111 -10.83 -16.35 4.89
CA LYS A 111 -10.58 -17.39 5.88
C LYS A 111 -11.54 -17.35 7.05
N LYS A 112 -11.99 -16.14 7.45
CA LYS A 112 -12.93 -15.96 8.54
C LYS A 112 -14.30 -16.56 8.21
N ASN A 113 -14.81 -16.29 7.01
CA ASN A 113 -16.13 -16.75 6.58
C ASN A 113 -16.06 -18.05 5.76
N LYS A 114 -14.88 -18.63 5.56
CA LYS A 114 -14.63 -19.88 4.82
C LYS A 114 -15.22 -19.86 3.40
N ARG A 115 -15.05 -18.74 2.70
CA ARG A 115 -15.55 -18.57 1.32
C ARG A 115 -14.42 -18.22 0.36
N ILE A 116 -14.55 -18.69 -0.86
CA ILE A 116 -13.65 -18.36 -1.97
C ILE A 116 -14.46 -17.64 -3.04
N LEU A 117 -13.99 -16.46 -3.43
CA LEU A 117 -14.63 -15.60 -4.41
C LEU A 117 -13.65 -15.29 -5.54
N ASN A 118 -14.17 -15.01 -6.74
CA ASN A 118 -13.38 -14.53 -7.86
C ASN A 118 -14.00 -13.24 -8.36
N PHE A 119 -13.13 -12.28 -8.70
CA PHE A 119 -13.52 -10.96 -9.19
C PHE A 119 -12.72 -10.60 -10.42
N ASP A 120 -13.35 -9.88 -11.34
CA ASP A 120 -12.62 -9.17 -12.38
C ASP A 120 -12.01 -7.89 -11.80
N ILE A 121 -10.76 -7.62 -12.15
CA ILE A 121 -10.04 -6.43 -11.70
C ILE A 121 -9.66 -5.53 -12.87
N ASN A 122 -9.53 -4.25 -12.60
CA ASN A 122 -9.00 -3.32 -13.58
C ASN A 122 -7.54 -3.65 -13.91
N SER A 123 -7.11 -3.32 -15.12
CA SER A 123 -5.73 -3.54 -15.56
C SER A 123 -4.75 -2.86 -14.61
N ASN A 124 -3.67 -3.58 -14.27
CA ASN A 124 -2.63 -3.13 -13.33
C ASN A 124 -3.15 -2.76 -11.93
N ALA A 125 -4.22 -3.40 -11.49
CA ALA A 125 -4.77 -3.16 -10.15
C ALA A 125 -3.73 -3.45 -9.06
N GLN A 126 -3.64 -2.55 -8.10
CA GLN A 126 -2.75 -2.63 -6.95
C GLN A 126 -3.52 -3.06 -5.70
N ASP A 127 -2.85 -3.68 -4.75
CA ASP A 127 -3.30 -3.75 -3.37
C ASP A 127 -2.87 -2.50 -2.57
N LEU A 128 -3.27 -2.42 -1.31
CA LEU A 128 -3.01 -1.26 -0.45
C LEU A 128 -1.51 -0.96 -0.26
N ILE A 129 -0.68 -1.99 -0.11
CA ILE A 129 0.77 -1.81 0.13
C ILE A 129 1.52 -1.67 -1.19
N SER A 130 1.20 -2.50 -2.19
CA SER A 130 1.86 -2.42 -3.49
C SER A 130 1.63 -1.06 -4.16
N ALA A 131 0.45 -0.43 -3.98
CA ALA A 131 0.17 0.92 -4.48
C ALA A 131 1.17 1.97 -3.97
N PHE A 132 1.57 1.89 -2.70
CA PHE A 132 2.57 2.79 -2.11
C PHE A 132 3.94 2.64 -2.78
N TYR A 133 4.41 1.40 -2.99
CA TYR A 133 5.68 1.14 -3.66
C TYR A 133 5.62 1.44 -5.15
N TYR A 134 4.48 1.18 -5.78
CA TYR A 134 4.21 1.49 -7.17
C TYR A 134 4.34 3.00 -7.45
N LEU A 135 3.71 3.83 -6.63
CA LEU A 135 3.81 5.29 -6.74
C LEU A 135 5.26 5.77 -6.59
N ARG A 136 6.04 5.18 -5.69
CA ARG A 136 7.42 5.59 -5.41
C ARG A 136 8.40 5.28 -6.54
N ASN A 137 8.16 4.26 -7.34
CA ASN A 137 9.15 3.79 -8.31
C ASN A 137 8.66 3.70 -9.75
N PHE A 138 7.41 3.31 -9.96
CA PHE A 138 6.90 3.00 -11.30
C PHE A 138 6.10 4.14 -11.92
N TYR A 139 5.85 5.19 -11.16
CA TYR A 139 5.21 6.41 -11.67
C TYR A 139 6.24 7.51 -11.89
N ASN A 140 6.27 8.10 -13.09
CA ASN A 140 7.17 9.20 -13.38
C ASN A 140 6.65 10.51 -12.78
N THR A 141 7.36 10.99 -11.76
CA THR A 141 7.05 12.26 -11.08
C THR A 141 8.03 13.39 -11.40
N GLU A 142 9.01 13.18 -12.30
CA GLU A 142 10.08 14.17 -12.57
C GLU A 142 9.55 15.52 -13.06
N ASN A 143 8.45 15.52 -13.80
CA ASN A 143 7.86 16.75 -14.36
C ASN A 143 6.38 16.88 -13.96
N ILE A 144 6.04 16.47 -12.74
CA ILE A 144 4.66 16.60 -12.25
C ILE A 144 4.36 18.06 -11.92
N GLU A 145 3.25 18.56 -12.42
CA GLU A 145 2.80 19.93 -12.16
C GLU A 145 1.86 20.00 -10.95
N ILE A 146 1.85 21.15 -10.25
CA ILE A 146 0.91 21.37 -9.13
C ILE A 146 -0.53 21.23 -9.65
N ASN A 147 -1.36 20.50 -8.89
CA ASN A 147 -2.72 20.06 -9.22
C ASN A 147 -2.81 18.95 -10.28
N GLU A 148 -1.72 18.42 -10.79
CA GLU A 148 -1.76 17.21 -11.61
C GLU A 148 -2.27 16.02 -10.80
N GLU A 149 -3.07 15.16 -11.43
CA GLU A 149 -3.67 14.00 -10.80
C GLU A 149 -3.01 12.72 -11.29
N ILE A 150 -2.62 11.89 -10.32
CA ILE A 150 -2.17 10.52 -10.52
C ILE A 150 -3.34 9.60 -10.23
N SER A 151 -3.60 8.66 -11.12
CA SER A 151 -4.64 7.63 -10.94
C SER A 151 -4.03 6.26 -10.83
N ILE A 152 -4.42 5.49 -9.82
CA ILE A 152 -3.98 4.11 -9.57
C ILE A 152 -5.22 3.24 -9.46
N ASN A 153 -5.33 2.21 -10.31
CA ASN A 153 -6.34 1.19 -10.13
C ASN A 153 -5.98 0.37 -8.89
N MET A 154 -6.92 0.20 -8.01
CA MET A 154 -6.78 -0.62 -6.79
C MET A 154 -7.92 -1.63 -6.70
N PHE A 155 -7.62 -2.79 -6.13
CA PHE A 155 -8.64 -3.73 -5.70
C PHE A 155 -8.56 -3.88 -4.18
N PHE A 156 -9.65 -3.53 -3.50
CA PHE A 156 -9.72 -3.53 -2.05
C PHE A 156 -11.17 -3.79 -1.60
N ASP A 157 -11.38 -4.53 -0.52
CA ASP A 157 -12.70 -4.85 0.02
C ASP A 157 -13.71 -5.36 -1.01
N GLU A 158 -13.26 -6.27 -1.90
CA GLU A 158 -14.08 -6.93 -2.93
C GLU A 158 -14.52 -5.99 -4.09
N GLU A 159 -13.93 -4.78 -4.19
CA GLU A 159 -14.29 -3.78 -5.18
C GLU A 159 -13.08 -3.18 -5.90
N ASN A 160 -13.32 -2.72 -7.14
CA ASN A 160 -12.35 -1.95 -7.90
C ASN A 160 -12.51 -0.47 -7.58
N TYR A 161 -11.42 0.20 -7.24
CA TYR A 161 -11.37 1.64 -6.99
C TYR A 161 -10.40 2.32 -7.95
N LEU A 162 -10.79 3.48 -8.45
CA LEU A 162 -9.86 4.42 -9.06
C LEU A 162 -9.37 5.39 -7.97
N PHE A 163 -8.25 5.05 -7.36
CA PHE A 163 -7.62 5.88 -6.35
C PHE A 163 -6.87 7.03 -7.02
N LYS A 164 -7.15 8.25 -6.60
CA LYS A 164 -6.54 9.45 -7.15
C LYS A 164 -5.70 10.18 -6.11
N LEU A 165 -4.56 10.70 -6.57
CA LEU A 165 -3.65 11.53 -5.81
C LEU A 165 -3.46 12.85 -6.56
N ARG A 166 -3.79 13.98 -5.95
CA ARG A 166 -3.48 15.31 -6.50
C ARG A 166 -2.18 15.81 -5.92
N PHE A 167 -1.23 16.15 -6.78
CA PHE A 167 0.04 16.75 -6.34
C PHE A 167 -0.18 18.19 -5.88
N LEU A 168 0.26 18.50 -4.66
CA LEU A 168 0.13 19.83 -4.04
C LEU A 168 1.45 20.62 -3.99
N GLY A 169 2.53 20.09 -4.57
CA GLY A 169 3.85 20.67 -4.50
C GLY A 169 4.77 19.95 -3.49
N TYR A 170 5.85 20.63 -3.12
CA TYR A 170 6.83 20.12 -2.17
C TYR A 170 6.61 20.75 -0.79
N ASP A 171 6.99 20.01 0.25
CA ASP A 171 6.91 20.45 1.65
C ASP A 171 8.14 19.92 2.42
N ILE A 172 8.51 20.60 3.50
CA ILE A 172 9.63 20.17 4.34
C ILE A 172 9.10 19.60 5.65
N LEU A 173 9.33 18.30 5.83
CA LEU A 173 8.98 17.60 7.07
C LEU A 173 10.15 17.58 8.05
N ASN A 174 9.89 17.92 9.31
CA ASN A 174 10.82 17.74 10.42
C ASN A 174 10.73 16.29 10.90
N THR A 175 11.77 15.51 10.65
CA THR A 175 11.86 14.10 11.06
C THR A 175 12.91 13.92 12.16
N LYS A 176 13.02 12.70 12.71
CA LYS A 176 14.12 12.34 13.63
C LYS A 176 15.50 12.40 12.97
N PHE A 177 15.56 12.37 11.65
CA PHE A 177 16.79 12.44 10.84
C PHE A 177 17.08 13.85 10.33
N GLY A 178 16.32 14.84 10.79
CA GLY A 178 16.40 16.22 10.32
C GLY A 178 15.28 16.61 9.37
N LYS A 179 15.51 17.68 8.63
CA LYS A 179 14.57 18.18 7.62
C LYS A 179 14.66 17.36 6.35
N VAL A 180 13.51 16.88 5.87
CA VAL A 180 13.39 16.10 4.64
C VAL A 180 12.41 16.81 3.71
N GLU A 181 12.85 17.12 2.49
CA GLU A 181 11.95 17.59 1.44
C GLU A 181 11.11 16.45 0.93
N CYS A 182 9.79 16.66 0.84
CA CYS A 182 8.81 15.64 0.47
C CYS A 182 7.86 16.16 -0.58
N MET A 183 7.45 15.30 -1.49
CA MET A 183 6.31 15.53 -2.37
C MET A 183 5.02 15.42 -1.56
N LYS A 184 4.13 16.38 -1.70
CA LYS A 184 2.85 16.42 -0.98
C LYS A 184 1.72 16.07 -1.90
N PHE A 185 0.95 15.06 -1.53
CA PHE A 185 -0.22 14.62 -2.27
C PHE A 185 -1.47 14.66 -1.41
N ARG A 186 -2.60 14.94 -2.05
CA ARG A 186 -3.93 14.78 -1.44
C ARG A 186 -4.63 13.58 -2.07
N PRO A 187 -4.90 12.52 -1.29
CA PRO A 187 -5.67 11.38 -1.76
C PRO A 187 -7.16 11.72 -1.83
N TYR A 188 -7.87 11.13 -2.78
CA TYR A 188 -9.32 11.07 -2.84
C TYR A 188 -9.79 9.88 -3.68
N VAL A 189 -10.97 9.37 -3.36
CA VAL A 189 -11.64 8.28 -4.06
C VAL A 189 -12.85 8.87 -4.77
N GLN A 190 -13.08 8.46 -6.01
CA GLN A 190 -14.31 8.76 -6.76
C GLN A 190 -15.30 7.64 -6.63
#